data_e791dc59d2cc93b6b935f6cb68c9ba11
#
_entry.id   e791dc59d2cc93b6b935f6cb68c9ba11
#
_cell.length_a   1.000
_cell.length_b   1.000
_cell.length_c   1.000
_cell.angle_alpha   90.00
_cell.angle_beta   90.00
_cell.angle_gamma   90.00
#
_symmetry.space_group_name_H-M   'P 1'
#
loop_
_entity.id
_entity.type
_entity.pdbx_description
1 polymer ?
#
loop_
_entity_poly.entity_id
_entity_poly.type
_entity_poly.pdbx_seq_one_letter_code
_entity_poly.pdbx_strand_id
1 'polypeptide(L)'
;MRKETLLKIMGLLRKNLNKGLTILQISKKLKIGYRPAYNHINEMNNESIINVKVVGKAKECFLNLKSEKARHLLGEVDIIKKERLYKKELKLGNILEKLIKKISEKYISEIQSIVLFGSYAKDKAVNGSDIDILFIVSDMKNKELRTDIERECASFEYSHNIKVSPIITDAIEFRKMLKSEELNIGKEVQEYGIALYGFEQFWRIIA
;
A
#
# COMPACT_ATOMS: atom_id res chain seq x y z
N MET A 1 4.94 -6.37 -23.23
CA MET A 1 4.99 -6.92 -21.83
C MET A 1 3.61 -7.40 -21.42
N ARG A 2 3.49 -8.57 -20.78
CA ARG A 2 2.19 -8.99 -20.21
C ARG A 2 1.95 -8.18 -18.93
N LYS A 3 0.85 -7.42 -18.88
CA LYS A 3 0.50 -6.54 -17.74
C LYS A 3 0.53 -7.28 -16.39
N GLU A 4 0.08 -8.51 -16.35
CA GLU A 4 0.09 -9.34 -15.16
C GLU A 4 1.50 -9.56 -14.58
N THR A 5 2.49 -9.87 -15.43
CA THR A 5 3.88 -10.08 -14.98
C THR A 5 4.49 -8.78 -14.47
N LEU A 6 4.19 -7.65 -15.13
CA LEU A 6 4.61 -6.33 -14.69
C LEU A 6 4.08 -6.02 -13.27
N LEU A 7 2.79 -6.20 -13.02
CA LEU A 7 2.19 -5.94 -11.70
C LEU A 7 2.74 -6.89 -10.62
N LYS A 8 3.06 -8.15 -10.97
CA LYS A 8 3.75 -9.07 -10.05
C LYS A 8 5.15 -8.58 -9.69
N ILE A 9 5.92 -8.07 -10.67
CA ILE A 9 7.25 -7.47 -10.42
C ILE A 9 7.10 -6.22 -9.53
N MET A 10 6.15 -5.35 -9.82
CA MET A 10 5.87 -4.16 -9.01
C MET A 10 5.54 -4.52 -7.55
N GLY A 11 4.64 -5.47 -7.35
CA GLY A 11 4.28 -5.96 -6.01
C GLY A 11 5.44 -6.62 -5.25
N LEU A 12 6.38 -7.24 -5.96
CA LEU A 12 7.58 -7.82 -5.39
C LEU A 12 8.61 -6.74 -4.99
N LEU A 13 8.86 -5.75 -5.86
CA LEU A 13 9.78 -4.65 -5.61
C LEU A 13 9.26 -3.73 -4.49
N ARG A 14 7.94 -3.54 -4.38
CA ARG A 14 7.32 -2.81 -3.28
C ARG A 14 7.74 -3.33 -1.91
N LYS A 15 7.76 -4.64 -1.70
CA LYS A 15 8.19 -5.27 -0.45
C LYS A 15 9.69 -5.12 -0.17
N ASN A 16 10.45 -4.61 -1.13
CA ASN A 16 11.89 -4.47 -1.07
C ASN A 16 12.35 -3.06 -1.47
N LEU A 17 11.56 -2.04 -1.12
CA LEU A 17 11.81 -0.64 -1.54
C LEU A 17 13.22 -0.16 -1.22
N ASN A 18 13.71 -0.49 -0.02
CA ASN A 18 15.00 0.01 0.48
C ASN A 18 16.21 -0.86 0.07
N LYS A 19 15.98 -2.11 -0.37
CA LYS A 19 17.07 -3.07 -0.64
C LYS A 19 17.24 -3.43 -2.11
N GLY A 20 16.22 -3.13 -2.93
CA GLY A 20 16.18 -3.60 -4.31
C GLY A 20 16.15 -5.13 -4.42
N LEU A 21 16.11 -5.62 -5.64
CA LEU A 21 16.22 -7.05 -5.93
C LEU A 21 17.03 -7.25 -7.22
N THR A 22 17.88 -8.27 -7.25
CA THR A 22 18.55 -8.66 -8.50
C THR A 22 17.57 -9.32 -9.46
N ILE A 23 17.87 -9.26 -10.77
CA ILE A 23 17.05 -9.92 -11.80
C ILE A 23 16.92 -11.42 -11.51
N LEU A 24 17.98 -12.06 -11.02
CA LEU A 24 17.95 -13.47 -10.63
C LEU A 24 16.99 -13.75 -9.47
N GLN A 25 16.97 -12.85 -8.45
CA GLN A 25 16.03 -12.97 -7.34
C GLN A 25 14.59 -12.79 -7.80
N ILE A 26 14.33 -11.82 -8.70
CA ILE A 26 13.00 -11.60 -9.27
C ILE A 26 12.55 -12.84 -10.06
N SER A 27 13.42 -13.36 -10.93
CA SER A 27 13.17 -14.59 -11.71
C SER A 27 12.78 -15.77 -10.81
N LYS A 28 13.58 -16.04 -9.77
CA LYS A 28 13.30 -17.13 -8.81
C LYS A 28 12.01 -16.93 -8.02
N LYS A 29 11.78 -15.71 -7.48
CA LYS A 29 10.58 -15.43 -6.66
C LYS A 29 9.29 -15.49 -7.46
N LEU A 30 9.32 -15.09 -8.74
CA LEU A 30 8.15 -15.15 -9.62
C LEU A 30 8.03 -16.46 -10.40
N LYS A 31 9.00 -17.38 -10.26
CA LYS A 31 9.06 -18.66 -10.98
C LYS A 31 8.98 -18.48 -12.50
N ILE A 32 9.65 -17.45 -13.03
CA ILE A 32 9.80 -17.20 -14.46
C ILE A 32 11.28 -17.39 -14.87
N GLY A 33 11.52 -17.71 -16.14
CA GLY A 33 12.90 -17.83 -16.62
C GLY A 33 13.70 -16.54 -16.48
N TYR A 34 15.04 -16.64 -16.37
CA TYR A 34 15.91 -15.46 -16.26
C TYR A 34 15.77 -14.51 -17.47
N ARG A 35 15.76 -15.07 -18.69
CA ARG A 35 15.65 -14.26 -19.92
C ARG A 35 14.34 -13.47 -20.03
N PRO A 36 13.16 -14.06 -19.76
CA PRO A 36 11.91 -13.30 -19.62
C PRO A 36 11.98 -12.22 -18.55
N ALA A 37 12.52 -12.52 -17.37
CA ALA A 37 12.68 -11.53 -16.29
C ALA A 37 13.56 -10.37 -16.72
N TYR A 38 14.69 -10.66 -17.36
CA TYR A 38 15.62 -9.65 -17.91
C TYR A 38 14.94 -8.73 -18.93
N ASN A 39 14.15 -9.30 -19.85
CA ASN A 39 13.43 -8.52 -20.86
C ASN A 39 12.40 -7.59 -20.20
N HIS A 40 11.59 -8.08 -19.25
CA HIS A 40 10.64 -7.25 -18.52
C HIS A 40 11.32 -6.13 -17.75
N ILE A 41 12.43 -6.42 -17.06
CA ILE A 41 13.20 -5.42 -16.33
C ILE A 41 13.76 -4.33 -17.25
N ASN A 42 14.28 -4.70 -18.42
CA ASN A 42 14.77 -3.71 -19.37
C ASN A 42 13.65 -2.82 -19.90
N GLU A 43 12.49 -3.38 -20.27
CA GLU A 43 11.33 -2.60 -20.69
C GLU A 43 10.90 -1.63 -19.58
N MET A 44 10.76 -2.11 -18.32
CA MET A 44 10.40 -1.27 -17.18
C MET A 44 11.42 -0.15 -16.90
N ASN A 45 12.71 -0.43 -17.08
CA ASN A 45 13.76 0.56 -16.93
C ASN A 45 13.73 1.62 -18.05
N ASN A 46 13.53 1.21 -19.30
CA ASN A 46 13.37 2.13 -20.43
C ASN A 46 12.16 3.05 -20.27
N GLU A 47 11.10 2.56 -19.65
CA GLU A 47 9.89 3.33 -19.34
C GLU A 47 10.00 4.11 -18.01
N SER A 48 11.19 4.14 -17.39
CA SER A 48 11.45 4.82 -16.11
C SER A 48 10.55 4.37 -14.95
N ILE A 49 9.99 3.16 -15.03
CA ILE A 49 9.18 2.57 -13.96
C ILE A 49 10.07 2.11 -12.80
N ILE A 50 11.25 1.62 -13.13
CA ILE A 50 12.28 1.17 -12.21
C ILE A 50 13.62 1.80 -12.55
N ASN A 51 14.54 1.78 -11.58
CA ASN A 51 15.95 2.09 -11.76
C ASN A 51 16.76 0.80 -11.62
N VAL A 52 17.74 0.62 -12.48
CA VAL A 52 18.66 -0.53 -12.43
C VAL A 52 20.06 -0.02 -12.10
N LYS A 53 20.65 -0.57 -11.02
CA LYS A 53 22.05 -0.29 -10.61
C LYS A 53 22.89 -1.54 -10.81
N VAL A 54 24.11 -1.36 -11.32
CA VAL A 54 25.10 -2.44 -11.42
C VAL A 54 25.88 -2.50 -10.09
N VAL A 55 25.83 -3.66 -9.44
CA VAL A 55 26.56 -3.93 -8.19
C VAL A 55 27.40 -5.19 -8.39
N GLY A 56 28.69 -5.01 -8.60
CA GLY A 56 29.58 -6.09 -9.02
C GLY A 56 29.13 -6.69 -10.35
N LYS A 57 28.85 -8.00 -10.37
CA LYS A 57 28.33 -8.73 -11.55
C LYS A 57 26.80 -8.78 -11.62
N ALA A 58 26.08 -8.18 -10.65
CA ALA A 58 24.64 -8.23 -10.58
C ALA A 58 24.01 -6.90 -11.00
N LYS A 59 22.76 -6.98 -11.52
CA LYS A 59 21.90 -5.82 -11.76
C LYS A 59 20.81 -5.81 -10.70
N GLU A 60 20.81 -4.79 -9.83
CA GLU A 60 19.78 -4.57 -8.81
C GLU A 60 18.72 -3.61 -9.31
N CYS A 61 17.47 -3.96 -9.09
CA CYS A 61 16.28 -3.26 -9.55
C CYS A 61 15.57 -2.60 -8.37
N PHE A 62 15.26 -1.31 -8.50
CA PHE A 62 14.58 -0.49 -7.51
C PHE A 62 13.37 0.16 -8.15
N LEU A 63 12.27 0.33 -7.41
CA LEU A 63 11.15 1.15 -7.88
C LEU A 63 11.57 2.61 -8.06
N ASN A 64 11.14 3.23 -9.15
CA ASN A 64 11.29 4.66 -9.36
C ASN A 64 10.02 5.39 -8.91
N LEU A 65 9.91 5.66 -7.61
CA LEU A 65 8.71 6.33 -7.06
C LEU A 65 8.55 7.78 -7.56
N LYS A 66 9.59 8.39 -8.15
CA LYS A 66 9.46 9.70 -8.81
C LYS A 66 8.67 9.61 -10.12
N SER A 67 8.62 8.44 -10.75
CA SER A 67 7.85 8.20 -11.96
C SER A 67 6.36 8.12 -11.64
N GLU A 68 5.56 8.95 -12.32
CA GLU A 68 4.10 8.90 -12.24
C GLU A 68 3.55 7.54 -12.67
N LYS A 69 4.10 6.99 -13.75
CA LYS A 69 3.74 5.65 -14.25
C LYS A 69 3.98 4.56 -13.21
N ALA A 70 5.11 4.63 -12.47
CA ALA A 70 5.38 3.67 -11.40
C ALA A 70 4.36 3.79 -10.26
N ARG A 71 3.99 5.00 -9.84
CA ARG A 71 2.98 5.23 -8.80
C ARG A 71 1.60 4.73 -9.24
N HIS A 72 1.21 5.01 -10.48
CA HIS A 72 -0.04 4.50 -11.04
C HIS A 72 -0.10 2.96 -11.03
N LEU A 73 0.95 2.29 -11.49
CA LEU A 73 1.04 0.82 -11.45
C LEU A 73 1.01 0.25 -10.03
N LEU A 74 1.60 0.94 -9.07
CA LEU A 74 1.49 0.57 -7.65
C LEU A 74 0.06 0.71 -7.13
N GLY A 75 -0.66 1.74 -7.56
CA GLY A 75 -2.10 1.88 -7.30
C GLY A 75 -2.90 0.70 -7.86
N GLU A 76 -2.61 0.24 -9.08
CA GLU A 76 -3.23 -0.96 -9.65
C GLU A 76 -2.92 -2.22 -8.82
N VAL A 77 -1.69 -2.34 -8.30
CA VAL A 77 -1.33 -3.45 -7.39
C VAL A 77 -2.19 -3.41 -6.12
N ASP A 78 -2.44 -2.22 -5.56
CA ASP A 78 -3.29 -2.07 -4.38
C ASP A 78 -4.75 -2.40 -4.68
N ILE A 79 -5.28 -1.98 -5.83
CA ILE A 79 -6.64 -2.34 -6.27
C ILE A 79 -6.80 -3.87 -6.34
N ILE A 80 -5.85 -4.56 -6.97
CA ILE A 80 -5.88 -6.03 -7.08
C ILE A 80 -5.81 -6.70 -5.70
N LYS A 81 -4.99 -6.18 -4.79
CA LYS A 81 -4.91 -6.69 -3.40
C LYS A 81 -6.21 -6.46 -2.64
N LYS A 82 -6.80 -5.26 -2.75
CA LYS A 82 -8.09 -4.92 -2.17
C LYS A 82 -9.19 -5.87 -2.65
N GLU A 83 -9.31 -6.05 -3.97
CA GLU A 83 -10.31 -6.96 -4.56
C GLU A 83 -10.12 -8.41 -4.08
N ARG A 84 -8.88 -8.89 -4.01
CA ARG A 84 -8.58 -10.24 -3.49
C ARG A 84 -8.98 -10.38 -2.03
N LEU A 85 -8.66 -9.40 -1.20
CA LEU A 85 -9.04 -9.36 0.21
C LEU A 85 -10.56 -9.40 0.35
N TYR A 86 -11.27 -8.56 -0.37
CA TYR A 86 -12.73 -8.46 -0.30
C TYR A 86 -13.44 -9.72 -0.77
N LYS A 87 -12.89 -10.40 -1.78
CA LYS A 87 -13.42 -11.71 -2.23
C LYS A 87 -13.19 -12.82 -1.19
N LYS A 88 -12.05 -12.76 -0.47
CA LYS A 88 -11.73 -13.73 0.59
C LYS A 88 -12.54 -13.45 1.87
N GLU A 89 -12.69 -12.20 2.23
CA GLU A 89 -13.27 -11.72 3.49
C GLU A 89 -14.49 -10.82 3.21
N LEU A 90 -15.60 -11.40 2.72
CA LEU A 90 -16.77 -10.64 2.27
C LEU A 90 -17.34 -9.71 3.35
N LYS A 91 -17.41 -10.18 4.61
CA LYS A 91 -17.90 -9.35 5.73
C LYS A 91 -17.01 -8.13 5.95
N LEU A 92 -15.69 -8.34 5.95
CA LEU A 92 -14.71 -7.26 6.07
C LEU A 92 -14.82 -6.27 4.90
N GLY A 93 -14.90 -6.77 3.67
CA GLY A 93 -15.05 -5.95 2.47
C GLY A 93 -16.25 -5.00 2.57
N ASN A 94 -17.42 -5.52 2.97
CA ASN A 94 -18.63 -4.72 3.14
C ASN A 94 -18.50 -3.66 4.24
N ILE A 95 -17.83 -3.99 5.35
CA ILE A 95 -17.55 -3.04 6.43
C ILE A 95 -16.65 -1.92 5.94
N LEU A 96 -15.53 -2.28 5.32
CA LEU A 96 -14.56 -1.31 4.82
C LEU A 96 -15.14 -0.39 3.75
N GLU A 97 -15.92 -0.91 2.81
CA GLU A 97 -16.56 -0.09 1.78
C GLU A 97 -17.53 0.94 2.36
N LYS A 98 -18.36 0.53 3.31
CA LYS A 98 -19.30 1.45 3.98
C LYS A 98 -18.56 2.53 4.78
N LEU A 99 -17.54 2.13 5.55
CA LEU A 99 -16.74 3.06 6.37
C LEU A 99 -16.01 4.08 5.49
N ILE A 100 -15.32 3.59 4.44
CA ILE A 100 -14.58 4.44 3.52
C ILE A 100 -15.51 5.41 2.81
N LYS A 101 -16.63 4.92 2.27
CA LYS A 101 -17.61 5.75 1.59
C LYS A 101 -18.10 6.87 2.50
N LYS A 102 -18.53 6.54 3.72
CA LYS A 102 -19.09 7.51 4.66
C LYS A 102 -18.09 8.63 5.02
N ILE A 103 -16.83 8.26 5.26
CA ILE A 103 -15.79 9.23 5.61
C ILE A 103 -15.33 10.03 4.39
N SER A 104 -15.06 9.37 3.26
CA SER A 104 -14.53 10.04 2.07
C SER A 104 -15.54 10.96 1.38
N GLU A 105 -16.83 10.66 1.43
CA GLU A 105 -17.86 11.54 0.90
C GLU A 105 -18.02 12.82 1.73
N LYS A 106 -17.93 12.73 3.06
CA LYS A 106 -18.02 13.90 3.94
C LYS A 106 -16.76 14.77 3.88
N TYR A 107 -15.57 14.17 3.74
CA TYR A 107 -14.27 14.82 3.86
C TYR A 107 -13.40 14.61 2.62
N ILE A 108 -13.97 14.80 1.43
CA ILE A 108 -13.34 14.49 0.14
C ILE A 108 -12.05 15.28 -0.11
N SER A 109 -11.95 16.51 0.39
CA SER A 109 -10.77 17.38 0.25
C SER A 109 -9.72 17.16 1.34
N GLU A 110 -10.14 16.59 2.48
CA GLU A 110 -9.29 16.42 3.65
C GLU A 110 -8.65 15.04 3.73
N ILE A 111 -9.30 13.99 3.20
CA ILE A 111 -8.75 12.63 3.19
C ILE A 111 -7.83 12.45 1.98
N GLN A 112 -6.55 12.34 2.24
CA GLN A 112 -5.56 12.07 1.19
C GLN A 112 -5.46 10.59 0.84
N SER A 113 -5.49 9.72 1.84
CA SER A 113 -5.49 8.27 1.63
C SER A 113 -6.02 7.52 2.85
N ILE A 114 -6.61 6.33 2.61
CA ILE A 114 -7.02 5.38 3.64
C ILE A 114 -6.33 4.05 3.34
N VAL A 115 -5.60 3.51 4.31
CA VAL A 115 -4.76 2.32 4.11
C VAL A 115 -5.06 1.28 5.18
N LEU A 116 -5.44 0.08 4.78
CA LEU A 116 -5.51 -1.08 5.67
C LEU A 116 -4.10 -1.60 5.94
N PHE A 117 -3.79 -1.89 7.20
CA PHE A 117 -2.51 -2.50 7.58
C PHE A 117 -2.72 -3.62 8.60
N GLY A 118 -1.71 -4.01 9.37
CA GLY A 118 -1.84 -5.05 10.39
C GLY A 118 -2.06 -6.45 9.83
N SER A 119 -2.78 -7.28 10.59
CA SER A 119 -2.94 -8.71 10.32
C SER A 119 -3.69 -9.00 9.01
N TYR A 120 -4.74 -8.26 8.71
CA TYR A 120 -5.51 -8.42 7.47
C TYR A 120 -4.69 -8.09 6.22
N ALA A 121 -3.89 -7.02 6.25
CA ALA A 121 -3.03 -6.65 5.13
C ALA A 121 -1.88 -7.64 4.90
N LYS A 122 -1.45 -8.35 5.96
CA LYS A 122 -0.43 -9.40 5.94
C LYS A 122 -0.95 -10.79 5.58
N ASP A 123 -2.26 -10.94 5.38
CA ASP A 123 -2.93 -12.24 5.20
C ASP A 123 -2.69 -13.21 6.38
N LYS A 124 -2.64 -12.66 7.61
CA LYS A 124 -2.40 -13.37 8.87
C LYS A 124 -3.53 -13.17 9.90
N ALA A 125 -4.64 -12.54 9.49
CA ALA A 125 -5.77 -12.34 10.38
C ALA A 125 -6.37 -13.68 10.81
N VAL A 126 -6.76 -13.74 12.08
CA VAL A 126 -7.50 -14.86 12.70
C VAL A 126 -8.85 -14.36 13.20
N ASN A 127 -9.70 -15.28 13.64
CA ASN A 127 -10.98 -14.89 14.22
C ASN A 127 -10.77 -13.95 15.43
N GLY A 128 -11.42 -12.79 15.42
CA GLY A 128 -11.24 -11.76 16.44
C GLY A 128 -10.09 -10.77 16.19
N SER A 129 -9.40 -10.85 15.05
CA SER A 129 -8.40 -9.83 14.69
C SER A 129 -9.05 -8.47 14.51
N ASP A 130 -8.38 -7.43 15.02
CA ASP A 130 -8.75 -6.01 14.81
C ASP A 130 -8.53 -5.59 13.35
N ILE A 131 -9.31 -4.62 12.90
CA ILE A 131 -9.13 -3.96 11.60
C ILE A 131 -8.28 -2.70 11.82
N ASP A 132 -7.01 -2.75 11.43
CA ASP A 132 -6.08 -1.63 11.57
C ASP A 132 -6.15 -0.74 10.33
N ILE A 133 -6.53 0.53 10.48
CA ILE A 133 -6.69 1.48 9.38
C ILE A 133 -5.88 2.74 9.66
N LEU A 134 -5.06 3.14 8.69
CA LEU A 134 -4.36 4.42 8.67
C LEU A 134 -5.14 5.41 7.79
N PHE A 135 -5.51 6.55 8.37
CA PHE A 135 -6.05 7.71 7.68
C PHE A 135 -4.95 8.76 7.52
N ILE A 136 -4.59 9.07 6.27
CA ILE A 136 -3.68 10.17 5.97
C ILE A 136 -4.54 11.37 5.58
N VAL A 137 -4.49 12.42 6.40
CA VAL A 137 -5.31 13.61 6.25
C VAL A 137 -4.47 14.82 5.82
N SER A 138 -5.11 15.84 5.27
CA SER A 138 -4.44 17.08 4.85
C SER A 138 -4.06 17.98 6.04
N ASP A 139 -4.89 17.98 7.10
CA ASP A 139 -4.69 18.81 8.29
C ASP A 139 -5.06 18.06 9.57
N MET A 140 -4.05 17.82 10.41
CA MET A 140 -4.22 17.22 11.74
C MET A 140 -4.91 18.14 12.76
N LYS A 141 -5.05 19.43 12.47
CA LYS A 141 -5.73 20.39 13.34
C LYS A 141 -7.25 20.34 13.22
N ASN A 142 -7.77 19.71 12.15
CA ASN A 142 -9.22 19.53 12.00
C ASN A 142 -9.74 18.51 13.03
N LYS A 143 -10.22 19.03 14.18
CA LYS A 143 -10.73 18.22 15.30
C LYS A 143 -12.02 17.49 14.91
N GLU A 144 -12.89 18.13 14.13
CA GLU A 144 -14.16 17.54 13.70
C GLU A 144 -13.91 16.27 12.86
N LEU A 145 -13.03 16.36 11.86
CA LEU A 145 -12.64 15.22 11.04
C LEU A 145 -12.13 14.04 11.89
N ARG A 146 -11.22 14.33 12.83
CA ARG A 146 -10.65 13.29 13.70
C ARG A 146 -11.71 12.62 14.57
N THR A 147 -12.54 13.43 15.23
CA THR A 147 -13.64 12.93 16.06
C THR A 147 -14.63 12.10 15.26
N ASP A 148 -14.93 12.52 14.02
CA ASP A 148 -15.82 11.78 13.14
C ASP A 148 -15.22 10.44 12.69
N ILE A 149 -13.94 10.39 12.35
CA ILE A 149 -13.25 9.13 12.02
C ILE A 149 -13.33 8.16 13.19
N GLU A 150 -12.99 8.63 14.41
CA GLU A 150 -13.02 7.81 15.62
C GLU A 150 -14.43 7.31 15.93
N ARG A 151 -15.44 8.19 15.82
CA ARG A 151 -16.85 7.86 16.04
C ARG A 151 -17.37 6.84 15.05
N GLU A 152 -17.04 7.00 13.74
CA GLU A 152 -17.45 6.06 12.73
C GLU A 152 -16.80 4.68 12.94
N CYS A 153 -15.52 4.63 13.25
CA CYS A 153 -14.84 3.38 13.55
C CYS A 153 -15.48 2.67 14.77
N ALA A 154 -15.76 3.40 15.85
CA ALA A 154 -16.45 2.86 17.03
C ALA A 154 -17.89 2.37 16.72
N SER A 155 -18.62 3.09 15.84
CA SER A 155 -19.96 2.68 15.39
C SER A 155 -19.94 1.35 14.63
N PHE A 156 -18.93 1.13 13.79
CA PHE A 156 -18.75 -0.14 13.08
C PHE A 156 -18.36 -1.28 14.01
N GLU A 157 -17.53 -1.01 15.03
CA GLU A 157 -17.20 -1.97 16.08
C GLU A 157 -18.46 -2.45 16.80
N TYR A 158 -19.28 -1.52 17.27
CA TYR A 158 -20.54 -1.83 17.94
C TYR A 158 -21.50 -2.62 17.07
N SER A 159 -21.64 -2.24 15.78
CA SER A 159 -22.62 -2.83 14.86
C SER A 159 -22.22 -4.23 14.36
N HIS A 160 -20.93 -4.54 14.28
CA HIS A 160 -20.42 -5.75 13.63
C HIS A 160 -19.61 -6.67 14.54
N ASN A 161 -19.39 -6.25 15.79
CA ASN A 161 -18.56 -6.98 16.78
C ASN A 161 -17.15 -7.27 16.24
N ILE A 162 -16.56 -6.30 15.53
CA ILE A 162 -15.19 -6.34 15.02
C ILE A 162 -14.56 -5.00 15.33
N LYS A 163 -13.48 -5.02 16.11
CA LYS A 163 -12.79 -3.79 16.49
C LYS A 163 -12.11 -3.14 15.30
N VAL A 164 -12.35 -1.85 15.13
CA VAL A 164 -11.69 -1.01 14.11
C VAL A 164 -10.77 -0.03 14.82
N SER A 165 -9.48 -0.15 14.58
CA SER A 165 -8.42 0.63 15.21
C SER A 165 -7.89 1.70 14.24
N PRO A 166 -8.43 2.95 14.28
CA PRO A 166 -7.96 4.01 13.41
C PRO A 166 -6.66 4.63 13.92
N ILE A 167 -5.74 4.87 13.02
CA ILE A 167 -4.60 5.75 13.23
C ILE A 167 -4.74 6.92 12.27
N ILE A 168 -4.64 8.14 12.77
CA ILE A 168 -4.79 9.35 11.98
C ILE A 168 -3.46 10.09 11.95
N THR A 169 -2.98 10.45 10.78
CA THR A 169 -1.71 11.16 10.59
C THR A 169 -1.81 12.10 9.38
N ASP A 170 -0.86 13.01 9.23
CA ASP A 170 -0.67 13.76 8.00
C ASP A 170 0.52 13.23 7.19
N ALA A 171 0.69 13.75 5.98
CA ALA A 171 1.77 13.34 5.08
C ALA A 171 3.17 13.66 5.64
N ILE A 172 3.30 14.70 6.46
CA ILE A 172 4.60 15.12 7.04
C ILE A 172 5.02 14.12 8.11
N GLU A 173 4.13 13.81 9.03
CA GLU A 173 4.41 12.87 10.12
C GLU A 173 4.59 11.45 9.57
N PHE A 174 3.78 11.04 8.61
CA PHE A 174 3.94 9.73 7.95
C PHE A 174 5.32 9.61 7.29
N ARG A 175 5.81 10.66 6.58
CA ARG A 175 7.16 10.65 6.02
C ARG A 175 8.27 10.60 7.08
N LYS A 176 8.07 11.19 8.26
CA LYS A 176 9.02 11.05 9.38
C LYS A 176 9.08 9.61 9.85
N MET A 177 7.93 8.93 10.00
CA MET A 177 7.89 7.51 10.35
C MET A 177 8.66 6.65 9.34
N LEU A 178 8.54 6.93 8.03
CA LEU A 178 9.26 6.21 6.98
C LEU A 178 10.78 6.38 7.06
N LYS A 179 11.25 7.56 7.48
CA LYS A 179 12.69 7.88 7.59
C LYS A 179 13.32 7.41 8.91
N SER A 180 12.51 7.13 9.92
CA SER A 180 13.01 6.60 11.21
C SER A 180 13.77 5.28 11.01
N GLU A 181 14.82 5.01 11.76
CA GLU A 181 15.53 3.74 11.76
C GLU A 181 14.76 2.64 12.51
N GLU A 182 13.95 3.02 13.47
CA GLU A 182 13.14 2.12 14.27
C GLU A 182 11.98 1.50 13.48
N LEU A 183 11.59 0.28 13.88
CA LEU A 183 10.37 -0.35 13.39
C LEU A 183 9.18 0.44 13.90
N ASN A 184 8.33 0.86 12.98
CA ASN A 184 7.13 1.63 13.28
C ASN A 184 6.00 1.34 12.28
N ILE A 185 4.84 1.89 12.57
CA ILE A 185 3.63 1.72 11.75
C ILE A 185 3.85 2.19 10.30
N GLY A 186 4.58 3.30 10.09
CA GLY A 186 4.86 3.81 8.75
C GLY A 186 5.57 2.77 7.87
N LYS A 187 6.60 2.10 8.39
CA LYS A 187 7.32 1.04 7.67
C LYS A 187 6.45 -0.18 7.43
N GLU A 188 5.62 -0.57 8.39
CA GLU A 188 4.67 -1.66 8.22
C GLU A 188 3.67 -1.36 7.11
N VAL A 189 3.10 -0.15 7.11
CA VAL A 189 2.17 0.32 6.09
C VAL A 189 2.83 0.38 4.72
N GLN A 190 4.07 0.86 4.63
CA GLN A 190 4.83 0.88 3.38
C GLN A 190 5.01 -0.52 2.79
N GLU A 191 5.35 -1.51 3.60
CA GLU A 191 5.67 -2.86 3.15
C GLU A 191 4.41 -3.69 2.86
N TYR A 192 3.45 -3.68 3.77
CA TYR A 192 2.29 -4.58 3.72
C TYR A 192 0.96 -3.88 3.45
N GLY A 193 0.84 -2.60 3.74
CA GLY A 193 -0.41 -1.86 3.65
C GLY A 193 -1.13 -2.07 2.32
N ILE A 194 -2.44 -1.95 2.33
CA ILE A 194 -3.29 -1.99 1.14
C ILE A 194 -4.02 -0.65 1.12
N ALA A 195 -3.66 0.22 0.19
CA ALA A 195 -4.42 1.45 0.01
C ALA A 195 -5.85 1.07 -0.41
N LEU A 196 -6.84 1.59 0.31
CA LEU A 196 -8.26 1.36 0.08
C LEU A 196 -8.93 2.55 -0.62
N TYR A 197 -8.38 3.74 -0.41
CA TYR A 197 -8.78 5.02 -1.00
C TYR A 197 -7.54 5.89 -1.22
N GLY A 198 -7.56 6.75 -2.25
CA GLY A 198 -6.44 7.64 -2.54
C GLY A 198 -5.16 6.91 -2.94
N PHE A 199 -5.26 5.83 -3.75
CA PHE A 199 -4.15 4.94 -4.12
C PHE A 199 -2.94 5.68 -4.66
N GLU A 200 -3.15 6.59 -5.62
CA GLU A 200 -2.07 7.35 -6.24
C GLU A 200 -1.45 8.35 -5.27
N GLN A 201 -2.30 9.01 -4.47
CA GLN A 201 -1.84 9.97 -3.47
C GLN A 201 -0.99 9.29 -2.39
N PHE A 202 -1.36 8.07 -1.97
CA PHE A 202 -0.55 7.27 -1.06
C PHE A 202 0.89 7.09 -1.59
N TRP A 203 1.03 6.67 -2.85
CA TRP A 203 2.35 6.45 -3.45
C TRP A 203 3.12 7.76 -3.72
N ARG A 204 2.41 8.86 -3.93
CA ARG A 204 3.01 10.20 -4.00
C ARG A 204 3.54 10.67 -2.63
N ILE A 205 2.86 10.30 -1.55
CA ILE A 205 3.32 10.62 -0.19
C ILE A 205 4.58 9.83 0.17
N ILE A 206 4.69 8.58 -0.27
CA ILE A 206 5.86 7.72 -0.02
C ILE A 206 7.08 8.13 -0.88
N ALA A 207 6.86 8.70 -2.07
CA ALA A 207 7.90 9.13 -3.00
C ALA A 207 8.77 10.27 -2.44
#